data_a6e492b0045ad9033d962886c4946907
#
_entry.id   a6e492b0045ad9033d962886c4946907
#
_cell.length_a   1.000
_cell.length_b   1.000
_cell.length_c   1.000
_cell.angle_alpha   90.00
_cell.angle_beta   90.00
_cell.angle_gamma   90.00
#
_symmetry.space_group_name_H-M   'P 1'
#
loop_
_entity.id
_entity.type
_entity.pdbx_description
1 polymer ?
#
loop_
_entity_poly.entity_id
_entity_poly.type
_entity_poly.pdbx_seq_one_letter_code
_entity_poly.pdbx_strand_id
1 'polypeptide(L)'
;MKKRRHELILEFIKTHNVSTQDEIITMLKENGFNVTQATISRDIKELKLVKEHFGKNETRYAVTEKAENNDDNFKMIFTRSVLSVESAMNIVVIKCYPGTANAACMALENIHLDGVVGTLAGDDTIFVACKELHATTVVIDTIKAMLKG
;
A
#
# COMPACT_ATOMS: atom_id res chain seq x y z
N MET A 1 -9.97 -9.83 -16.53
CA MET A 1 -9.64 -8.74 -17.46
C MET A 1 -8.76 -7.65 -16.84
N LYS A 2 -9.11 -7.05 -15.70
CA LYS A 2 -8.34 -5.96 -15.06
C LYS A 2 -6.90 -6.37 -14.69
N LYS A 3 -6.72 -7.50 -14.01
CA LYS A 3 -5.40 -8.00 -13.58
C LYS A 3 -4.43 -8.14 -14.75
N ARG A 4 -4.85 -8.79 -15.85
CA ARG A 4 -4.03 -8.97 -17.05
C ARG A 4 -3.66 -7.63 -17.72
N ARG A 5 -4.57 -6.64 -17.70
CA ARG A 5 -4.31 -5.28 -18.20
C ARG A 5 -3.24 -4.59 -17.36
N HIS A 6 -3.32 -4.68 -16.03
CA HIS A 6 -2.32 -4.12 -15.10
C HIS A 6 -0.94 -4.77 -15.30
N GLU A 7 -0.87 -6.08 -15.45
CA GLU A 7 0.37 -6.79 -15.74
C GLU A 7 1.04 -6.29 -17.03
N LEU A 8 0.26 -6.12 -18.11
CA LEU A 8 0.76 -5.58 -19.38
C LEU A 8 1.26 -4.13 -19.25
N ILE A 9 0.55 -3.28 -18.51
CA ILE A 9 0.98 -1.90 -18.27
C ILE A 9 2.33 -1.88 -17.54
N LEU A 10 2.48 -2.70 -16.49
CA LEU A 10 3.71 -2.76 -15.71
C LEU A 10 4.89 -3.30 -16.54
N GLU A 11 4.67 -4.32 -17.36
CA GLU A 11 5.67 -4.87 -18.27
C GLU A 11 6.10 -3.85 -19.32
N PHE A 12 5.14 -3.14 -19.92
CA PHE A 12 5.41 -2.12 -20.93
C PHE A 12 6.24 -0.96 -20.37
N ILE A 13 5.90 -0.48 -19.18
CA ILE A 13 6.65 0.61 -18.52
C ILE A 13 8.06 0.17 -18.11
N LYS A 14 8.26 -1.11 -17.75
CA LYS A 14 9.59 -1.65 -17.43
C LYS A 14 10.50 -1.78 -18.65
N THR A 15 9.93 -2.04 -19.81
CA THR A 15 10.67 -2.32 -21.04
C THR A 15 10.79 -1.13 -22.00
N HIS A 16 9.94 -0.10 -21.84
CA HIS A 16 9.88 1.08 -22.68
C HIS A 16 9.83 2.37 -21.87
N ASN A 17 10.41 3.44 -22.42
CA ASN A 17 10.30 4.78 -21.83
C ASN A 17 8.97 5.42 -22.19
N VAL A 18 7.93 5.11 -21.43
CA VAL A 18 6.56 5.58 -21.68
C VAL A 18 6.35 6.92 -20.99
N SER A 19 6.03 7.94 -21.75
CA SER A 19 5.88 9.32 -21.25
C SER A 19 4.43 9.83 -21.20
N THR A 20 3.54 9.21 -21.97
CA THR A 20 2.16 9.66 -22.14
C THR A 20 1.14 8.54 -21.86
N GLN A 21 -0.07 8.94 -21.49
CA GLN A 21 -1.20 8.00 -21.34
C GLN A 21 -1.63 7.40 -22.70
N ASP A 22 -1.46 8.16 -23.78
CA ASP A 22 -1.81 7.73 -25.13
C ASP A 22 -0.94 6.57 -25.61
N GLU A 23 0.34 6.53 -25.24
CA GLU A 23 1.23 5.39 -25.50
C GLU A 23 0.71 4.12 -24.81
N ILE A 24 0.26 4.23 -23.55
CA ILE A 24 -0.33 3.11 -22.80
C ILE A 24 -1.63 2.64 -23.47
N ILE A 25 -2.48 3.59 -23.90
CA ILE A 25 -3.75 3.29 -24.59
C ILE A 25 -3.48 2.55 -25.90
N THR A 26 -2.51 3.02 -26.67
CA THR A 26 -2.15 2.42 -27.98
C THR A 26 -1.65 1.00 -27.79
N MET A 27 -0.72 0.79 -26.88
CA MET A 27 -0.20 -0.55 -26.55
C MET A 27 -1.31 -1.50 -26.12
N LEU A 28 -2.22 -1.05 -25.26
CA LEU A 28 -3.32 -1.89 -24.78
C LEU A 28 -4.30 -2.24 -25.89
N LYS A 29 -4.58 -1.31 -26.84
CA LYS A 29 -5.42 -1.58 -28.00
C LYS A 29 -4.80 -2.61 -28.93
N GLU A 30 -3.49 -2.53 -29.17
CA GLU A 30 -2.74 -3.52 -29.95
C GLU A 30 -2.76 -4.92 -29.32
N ASN A 31 -2.88 -4.99 -27.99
CA ASN A 31 -3.03 -6.23 -27.24
C ASN A 31 -4.51 -6.64 -26.99
N GLY A 32 -5.45 -6.04 -27.72
CA GLY A 32 -6.86 -6.44 -27.73
C GLY A 32 -7.70 -5.88 -26.56
N PHE A 33 -7.19 -4.88 -25.85
CA PHE A 33 -7.95 -4.20 -24.79
C PHE A 33 -8.60 -2.93 -25.33
N ASN A 34 -9.93 -2.87 -25.27
CA ASN A 34 -10.65 -1.63 -25.58
C ASN A 34 -10.78 -0.79 -24.30
N VAL A 35 -9.95 0.24 -24.18
CA VAL A 35 -9.84 1.08 -22.99
C VAL A 35 -10.05 2.56 -23.33
N THR A 36 -10.62 3.30 -22.38
CA THR A 36 -10.76 4.76 -22.45
C THR A 36 -9.68 5.43 -21.61
N GLN A 37 -9.43 6.73 -21.88
CA GLN A 37 -8.50 7.54 -21.08
C GLN A 37 -8.87 7.56 -19.60
N ALA A 38 -10.17 7.60 -19.26
CA ALA A 38 -10.63 7.54 -17.87
C ALA A 38 -10.25 6.21 -17.20
N THR A 39 -10.31 5.10 -17.93
CA THR A 39 -9.87 3.79 -17.42
C THR A 39 -8.38 3.78 -17.14
N ILE A 40 -7.57 4.29 -18.07
CA ILE A 40 -6.11 4.34 -17.89
C ILE A 40 -5.70 5.31 -16.78
N SER A 41 -6.36 6.45 -16.65
CA SER A 41 -6.12 7.36 -15.53
C SER A 41 -6.36 6.71 -14.17
N ARG A 42 -7.38 5.84 -14.05
CA ARG A 42 -7.64 5.06 -12.84
C ARG A 42 -6.59 3.97 -12.63
N ASP A 43 -6.24 3.23 -13.69
CA ASP A 43 -5.21 2.19 -13.63
C ASP A 43 -3.85 2.77 -13.20
N ILE A 44 -3.44 3.92 -13.72
CA ILE A 44 -2.22 4.64 -13.33
C ILE A 44 -2.23 4.95 -11.82
N LYS A 45 -3.35 5.44 -11.30
CA LYS A 45 -3.49 5.71 -9.86
C LYS A 45 -3.44 4.44 -9.02
N GLU A 46 -4.15 3.39 -9.44
CA GLU A 46 -4.17 2.11 -8.72
C GLU A 46 -2.81 1.41 -8.73
N LEU A 47 -2.07 1.50 -9.84
CA LEU A 47 -0.72 0.97 -9.98
C LEU A 47 0.35 1.90 -9.37
N LYS A 48 -0.07 3.03 -8.78
CA LYS A 48 0.81 4.03 -8.17
C LYS A 48 1.95 4.47 -9.12
N LEU A 49 1.63 4.60 -10.41
CA LEU A 49 2.60 5.06 -11.40
C LEU A 49 2.81 6.57 -11.27
N VAL A 50 4.05 6.99 -11.27
CA VAL A 50 4.44 8.39 -11.24
C VAL A 50 5.27 8.75 -12.46
N LYS A 51 5.26 10.05 -12.81
CA LYS A 51 6.19 10.59 -13.81
C LYS A 51 7.50 10.94 -13.11
N GLU A 52 8.58 10.29 -13.51
CA GLU A 52 9.94 10.64 -13.09
C GLU A 52 10.71 11.30 -14.22
N HIS A 53 11.66 12.16 -13.87
CA HIS A 53 12.56 12.77 -14.83
C HIS A 53 13.60 11.76 -15.31
N PHE A 54 13.70 11.63 -16.63
CA PHE A 54 14.69 10.80 -17.29
C PHE A 54 15.51 11.67 -18.24
N GLY A 55 16.79 11.88 -17.96
CA GLY A 55 17.64 12.75 -18.74
C GLY A 55 17.37 14.26 -18.53
N LYS A 56 17.83 15.10 -19.49
CA LYS A 56 17.84 16.56 -19.31
C LYS A 56 16.49 17.26 -19.47
N ASN A 57 15.44 16.63 -20.05
CA ASN A 57 14.11 17.22 -20.21
C ASN A 57 13.01 16.20 -20.53
N GLU A 58 13.24 14.91 -20.30
CA GLU A 58 12.28 13.87 -20.59
C GLU A 58 11.66 13.32 -19.30
N THR A 59 10.37 12.98 -19.36
CA THR A 59 9.67 12.32 -18.25
C THR A 59 9.16 10.97 -18.72
N ARG A 60 9.20 9.96 -17.84
CA ARG A 60 8.60 8.65 -18.09
C ARG A 60 7.72 8.21 -16.93
N TYR A 61 6.76 7.36 -17.22
CA TYR A 61 6.08 6.64 -16.16
C TYR A 61 7.01 5.59 -15.56
N ALA A 62 7.08 5.57 -14.25
CA ALA A 62 7.79 4.55 -13.49
C ALA A 62 6.88 4.02 -12.40
N VAL A 63 7.06 2.75 -12.07
CA VAL A 63 6.54 2.20 -10.82
C VAL A 63 7.36 2.86 -9.72
N THR A 64 6.70 3.55 -8.81
CA THR A 64 7.42 4.16 -7.70
C THR A 64 8.05 3.03 -6.88
N GLU A 65 9.35 2.80 -7.01
CA GLU A 65 10.11 1.97 -6.07
C GLU A 65 9.93 2.44 -4.62
N LYS A 66 9.54 3.71 -4.44
CA LYS A 66 9.08 4.24 -3.16
C LYS A 66 7.83 3.55 -2.60
N ALA A 67 6.98 2.90 -3.40
CA ALA A 67 5.81 2.20 -2.87
C ALA A 67 6.22 0.84 -2.26
N GLU A 68 7.10 0.08 -2.90
CA GLU A 68 7.62 -1.17 -2.33
C GLU A 68 8.56 -0.87 -1.14
N ASN A 69 9.44 0.13 -1.27
CA ASN A 69 10.29 0.59 -0.17
C ASN A 69 9.50 1.25 0.98
N ASN A 70 8.33 1.85 0.70
CA ASN A 70 7.49 2.43 1.75
C ASN A 70 6.76 1.34 2.55
N ASP A 71 6.23 0.31 1.92
CA ASP A 71 5.57 -0.79 2.62
C ASP A 71 6.55 -1.52 3.54
N ASP A 72 7.78 -1.77 3.08
CA ASP A 72 8.84 -2.36 3.89
C ASP A 72 9.32 -1.41 5.00
N ASN A 73 9.43 -0.11 4.70
CA ASN A 73 9.76 0.90 5.71
C ASN A 73 8.66 1.02 6.78
N PHE A 74 7.38 1.02 6.38
CA PHE A 74 6.27 1.05 7.34
C PHE A 74 6.24 -0.21 8.20
N LYS A 75 6.41 -1.39 7.60
CA LYS A 75 6.55 -2.64 8.38
C LYS A 75 7.71 -2.58 9.35
N MET A 76 8.87 -2.08 8.93
CA MET A 76 10.04 -1.95 9.78
C MET A 76 9.82 -0.97 10.94
N ILE A 77 9.21 0.21 10.69
CA ILE A 77 8.85 1.17 11.74
C ILE A 77 7.90 0.52 12.73
N PHE A 78 6.86 -0.14 12.25
CA PHE A 78 5.87 -0.81 13.07
C PHE A 78 6.50 -1.91 13.93
N THR A 79 7.22 -2.84 13.32
CA THR A 79 7.82 -3.99 14.02
C THR A 79 8.84 -3.58 15.08
N ARG A 80 9.60 -2.50 14.84
CA ARG A 80 10.56 -1.97 15.80
C ARG A 80 9.91 -1.19 16.97
N SER A 81 8.69 -0.72 16.78
CA SER A 81 7.98 0.07 17.79
C SER A 81 7.12 -0.78 18.70
N VAL A 82 6.65 -1.93 18.25
CA VAL A 82 5.65 -2.75 18.96
C VAL A 82 6.29 -3.68 19.97
N LEU A 83 5.74 -3.69 21.18
CA LEU A 83 6.13 -4.56 22.30
C LEU A 83 5.19 -5.76 22.44
N SER A 84 3.87 -5.52 22.41
CA SER A 84 2.87 -6.58 22.55
C SER A 84 1.58 -6.21 21.83
N VAL A 85 0.79 -7.23 21.51
CA VAL A 85 -0.51 -7.11 20.84
C VAL A 85 -1.51 -8.02 21.54
N GLU A 86 -2.59 -7.43 22.05
CA GLU A 86 -3.68 -8.14 22.75
C GLU A 86 -5.03 -7.64 22.26
N SER A 87 -6.11 -8.33 22.59
CA SER A 87 -7.48 -7.91 22.29
C SER A 87 -8.27 -7.59 23.55
N ALA A 88 -9.10 -6.57 23.43
CA ALA A 88 -10.15 -6.26 24.37
C ALA A 88 -11.47 -6.21 23.61
N MET A 89 -12.18 -7.33 23.53
CA MET A 89 -13.37 -7.49 22.70
C MET A 89 -13.05 -7.19 21.21
N ASN A 90 -13.68 -6.18 20.62
CA ASN A 90 -13.46 -5.73 19.25
C ASN A 90 -12.39 -4.65 19.12
N ILE A 91 -11.57 -4.44 20.14
CA ILE A 91 -10.43 -3.52 20.10
C ILE A 91 -9.14 -4.31 20.16
N VAL A 92 -8.22 -4.07 19.23
CA VAL A 92 -6.84 -4.54 19.32
C VAL A 92 -6.03 -3.49 20.08
N VAL A 93 -5.36 -3.89 21.13
CA VAL A 93 -4.50 -3.05 21.96
C VAL A 93 -3.05 -3.38 21.62
N ILE A 94 -2.33 -2.42 21.06
CA ILE A 94 -0.93 -2.56 20.68
C ILE A 94 -0.09 -1.70 21.62
N LYS A 95 0.78 -2.34 22.41
CA LYS A 95 1.75 -1.63 23.24
C LYS A 95 3.02 -1.37 22.45
N CYS A 96 3.52 -0.15 22.57
CA CYS A 96 4.72 0.33 21.88
C CYS A 96 5.76 0.84 22.89
N TYR A 97 6.97 1.06 22.44
CA TYR A 97 7.94 1.84 23.20
C TYR A 97 7.43 3.27 23.42
N PRO A 98 7.73 3.91 24.57
CA PRO A 98 7.30 5.28 24.84
C PRO A 98 7.67 6.24 23.72
N GLY A 99 6.71 7.08 23.31
CA GLY A 99 6.89 8.06 22.25
C GLY A 99 6.80 7.52 20.81
N THR A 100 6.60 6.20 20.61
CA THR A 100 6.61 5.60 19.27
C THR A 100 5.24 5.23 18.73
N ALA A 101 4.19 5.28 19.54
CA ALA A 101 2.87 4.81 19.14
C ALA A 101 2.29 5.58 17.92
N ASN A 102 2.50 6.88 17.82
CA ASN A 102 2.04 7.66 16.67
C ASN A 102 2.70 7.22 15.36
N ALA A 103 4.02 7.02 15.35
CA ALA A 103 4.74 6.55 14.17
C ALA A 103 4.32 5.13 13.78
N ALA A 104 4.15 4.25 14.76
CA ALA A 104 3.66 2.89 14.55
C ALA A 104 2.21 2.87 14.03
N CYS A 105 1.34 3.76 14.52
CA CYS A 105 -0.04 3.89 14.06
C CYS A 105 -0.10 4.35 12.60
N MET A 106 0.67 5.37 12.23
CA MET A 106 0.79 5.80 10.82
C MET A 106 1.29 4.67 9.92
N ALA A 107 2.25 3.89 10.39
CA ALA A 107 2.74 2.73 9.66
C ALA A 107 1.65 1.66 9.49
N LEU A 108 0.90 1.39 10.55
CA LEU A 108 -0.23 0.43 10.53
C LEU A 108 -1.34 0.84 9.57
N GLU A 109 -1.69 2.13 9.50
CA GLU A 109 -2.71 2.66 8.59
C GLU A 109 -2.34 2.49 7.12
N ASN A 110 -1.05 2.47 6.80
CA ASN A 110 -0.57 2.19 5.44
C ASN A 110 -0.61 0.68 5.09
N ILE A 111 -0.70 -0.18 6.11
CA ILE A 111 -0.89 -1.62 5.95
C ILE A 111 -2.40 -1.87 5.97
N HIS A 112 -3.03 -1.95 4.82
CA HIS A 112 -4.48 -2.16 4.71
C HIS A 112 -4.89 -3.46 5.42
N LEU A 113 -5.59 -3.32 6.56
CA LEU A 113 -6.12 -4.42 7.36
C LEU A 113 -7.65 -4.45 7.21
N ASP A 114 -8.18 -5.55 6.69
CA ASP A 114 -9.61 -5.72 6.52
C ASP A 114 -10.34 -5.76 7.88
N GLY A 115 -11.48 -5.10 7.93
CA GLY A 115 -12.33 -5.07 9.13
C GLY A 115 -11.95 -4.02 10.18
N VAL A 116 -10.91 -3.22 9.95
CA VAL A 116 -10.56 -2.06 10.78
C VAL A 116 -11.51 -0.91 10.47
N VAL A 117 -12.07 -0.30 11.52
CA VAL A 117 -12.93 0.90 11.44
C VAL A 117 -12.11 2.17 11.60
N GLY A 118 -11.09 2.12 12.46
CA GLY A 118 -10.22 3.24 12.74
C GLY A 118 -9.20 2.92 13.82
N THR A 119 -8.24 3.82 13.98
CA THR A 119 -7.13 3.69 14.93
C THR A 119 -7.01 4.94 15.78
N LEU A 120 -6.46 4.79 16.97
CA LEU A 120 -6.13 5.89 17.88
C LEU A 120 -4.82 5.59 18.58
N ALA A 121 -3.85 6.48 18.46
CA ALA A 121 -2.57 6.37 19.13
C ALA A 121 -2.47 7.33 20.31
N GLY A 122 -1.98 6.80 21.42
CA GLY A 122 -1.46 7.59 22.54
C GLY A 122 0.05 7.77 22.46
N ASP A 123 0.72 7.82 23.60
CA ASP A 123 2.19 7.91 23.66
C ASP A 123 2.86 6.54 23.40
N ASP A 124 2.39 5.50 24.08
CA ASP A 124 2.93 4.13 24.06
C ASP A 124 1.91 3.05 23.68
N THR A 125 0.70 3.43 23.32
CA THR A 125 -0.40 2.49 23.11
C THR A 125 -1.23 2.90 21.90
N ILE A 126 -1.61 1.93 21.07
CA ILE A 126 -2.52 2.12 19.93
C ILE A 126 -3.77 1.29 20.19
N PHE A 127 -4.95 1.88 19.98
CA PHE A 127 -6.22 1.17 19.91
C PHE A 127 -6.64 1.07 18.44
N VAL A 128 -6.94 -0.16 18.02
CA VAL A 128 -7.49 -0.44 16.69
C VAL A 128 -8.91 -0.94 16.87
N ALA A 129 -9.88 -0.16 16.46
CA ALA A 129 -11.28 -0.54 16.50
C ALA A 129 -11.63 -1.43 15.30
N CYS A 130 -12.12 -2.62 15.55
CA CYS A 130 -12.55 -3.59 14.55
C CYS A 130 -14.08 -3.66 14.49
N LYS A 131 -14.63 -4.03 13.33
CA LYS A 131 -16.08 -4.14 13.11
C LYS A 131 -16.72 -5.22 13.99
N GLU A 132 -15.98 -6.29 14.22
CA GLU A 132 -16.46 -7.49 14.92
C GLU A 132 -15.31 -8.32 15.48
N LEU A 133 -15.60 -9.29 16.34
CA LEU A 133 -14.59 -10.14 16.99
C LEU A 133 -13.77 -10.96 15.98
N HIS A 134 -14.39 -11.42 14.89
CA HIS A 134 -13.66 -12.16 13.87
C HIS A 134 -12.59 -11.28 13.20
N ALA A 135 -12.94 -10.04 12.86
CA ALA A 135 -11.98 -9.09 12.30
C ALA A 135 -10.83 -8.80 13.30
N THR A 136 -11.13 -8.73 14.59
CA THR A 136 -10.10 -8.56 15.63
C THR A 136 -9.08 -9.70 15.62
N THR A 137 -9.54 -10.94 15.49
CA THR A 137 -8.65 -12.11 15.42
C THR A 137 -7.76 -12.06 14.17
N VAL A 138 -8.33 -11.76 13.03
CA VAL A 138 -7.59 -11.63 11.75
C VAL A 138 -6.53 -10.54 11.83
N VAL A 139 -6.87 -9.38 12.39
CA VAL A 139 -5.94 -8.26 12.58
C VAL A 139 -4.78 -8.65 13.50
N ILE A 140 -5.07 -9.29 14.64
CA ILE A 140 -4.04 -9.76 15.59
C ILE A 140 -3.11 -10.78 14.93
N ASP A 141 -3.65 -11.76 14.22
CA ASP A 141 -2.84 -12.79 13.57
C ASP A 141 -1.94 -12.18 12.49
N THR A 142 -2.46 -11.24 11.71
CA THR A 142 -1.69 -10.49 10.71
C THR A 142 -0.55 -9.71 11.35
N ILE A 143 -0.83 -8.96 12.44
CA ILE A 143 0.19 -8.20 13.16
C ILE A 143 1.24 -9.14 13.75
N LYS A 144 0.83 -10.24 14.41
CA LYS A 144 1.76 -11.21 14.97
C LYS A 144 2.63 -11.89 13.92
N ALA A 145 2.10 -12.14 12.73
CA ALA A 145 2.88 -12.66 11.62
C ALA A 145 3.96 -11.66 11.14
N MET A 146 3.62 -10.37 11.09
CA MET A 146 4.59 -9.31 10.75
C MET A 146 5.70 -9.16 11.81
N LEU A 147 5.38 -9.37 13.09
CA LEU A 147 6.36 -9.27 14.19
C LEU A 147 7.34 -10.45 14.23
N LYS A 148 6.98 -11.59 13.64
CA LYS A 148 7.83 -12.79 13.59
C LYS A 148 8.78 -12.82 12.40
N GLY A 149 8.51 -12.00 11.41
CA GLY A 149 9.16 -11.82 10.13
C GLY A 149 10.25 -11.84 9.71
#